data_a7738f5a146862f2a8980c3f8fd1732d
#
_entry.id   a7738f5a146862f2a8980c3f8fd1732d
#
_cell.length_a   1.000
_cell.length_b   1.000
_cell.length_c   1.000
_cell.angle_alpha   90.00
_cell.angle_beta   90.00
_cell.angle_gamma   90.00
#
_symmetry.space_group_name_H-M   'P 1'
#
loop_
_entity.id
_entity.type
_entity.pdbx_description
1 polymer ?
#
loop_
_entity_poly.entity_id
_entity_poly.type
_entity_poly.pdbx_seq_one_letter_code
_entity_poly.pdbx_strand_id
1 'polypeptide(L)'
;VGTGIFCFEIGKYPHFVSNLQNNLNTFINRHKLEQVYVQEICENIEFWPKSWVISYKRTLRQPIGKDLIFPPNTPGPLTKVIAFHGNPRPIDLINKGFYNRDRFPHFLLKSVGWAREYWANNGGNL
;
A
#
# COMPACT_ATOMS: atom_id res chain seq x y z
N VAL A 1 0.16 -4.39 11.50
CA VAL A 1 1.22 -4.70 10.50
C VAL A 1 0.59 -4.80 9.15
N GLY A 2 1.18 -4.22 8.12
CA GLY A 2 0.77 -4.41 6.73
C GLY A 2 1.67 -5.44 6.07
N THR A 3 1.10 -6.45 5.44
CA THR A 3 1.83 -7.55 4.79
C THR A 3 2.09 -7.33 3.29
N GLY A 4 1.83 -6.13 2.79
CA GLY A 4 2.04 -5.80 1.37
C GLY A 4 3.50 -5.84 0.93
N ILE A 5 4.45 -5.67 1.87
CA ILE A 5 5.88 -5.75 1.61
C ILE A 5 6.57 -6.28 2.86
N PHE A 6 7.18 -7.42 2.73
CA PHE A 6 7.95 -8.03 3.81
C PHE A 6 9.20 -8.72 3.27
N CYS A 7 10.17 -8.87 4.15
CA CYS A 7 11.39 -9.62 3.91
C CYS A 7 11.63 -10.54 5.10
N PHE A 8 12.08 -11.75 4.84
CA PHE A 8 12.41 -12.72 5.88
C PHE A 8 13.58 -13.61 5.42
N GLU A 9 14.25 -14.18 6.39
CA GLU A 9 15.31 -15.14 6.14
C GLU A 9 14.73 -16.49 5.70
N ILE A 10 15.23 -17.03 4.60
CA ILE A 10 14.76 -18.30 4.06
C ILE A 10 14.98 -19.41 5.09
N GLY A 11 13.94 -20.20 5.34
CA GLY A 11 13.96 -21.30 6.31
C GLY A 11 13.69 -20.92 7.77
N LYS A 12 13.59 -19.62 8.10
CA LYS A 12 13.35 -19.18 9.48
C LYS A 12 11.96 -19.55 10.03
N TYR A 13 10.97 -19.65 9.15
CA TYR A 13 9.58 -19.93 9.55
C TYR A 13 8.99 -21.18 8.85
N PRO A 14 9.59 -22.37 8.97
CA PRO A 14 9.09 -23.58 8.31
C PRO A 14 7.71 -23.99 8.81
N HIS A 15 7.40 -23.68 10.06
CA HIS A 15 6.12 -23.99 10.72
C HIS A 15 4.96 -23.08 10.25
N PHE A 16 5.24 -22.02 9.53
CA PHE A 16 4.22 -21.04 9.11
C PHE A 16 3.14 -21.67 8.24
N VAL A 17 3.56 -22.43 7.23
CA VAL A 17 2.64 -23.14 6.33
C VAL A 17 2.05 -24.38 7.00
N SER A 18 2.85 -25.18 7.71
CA SER A 18 2.36 -26.38 8.37
C SER A 18 1.33 -26.09 9.46
N ASN A 19 1.51 -25.02 10.23
CA ASN A 19 0.51 -24.58 11.21
C ASN A 19 -0.82 -24.21 10.54
N LEU A 20 -0.78 -23.50 9.41
CA LEU A 20 -1.98 -23.20 8.64
C LEU A 20 -2.65 -24.45 8.10
N GLN A 21 -1.90 -25.37 7.50
CA GLN A 21 -2.44 -26.60 6.93
C GLN A 21 -3.12 -27.48 7.98
N ASN A 22 -2.50 -27.62 9.15
CA ASN A 22 -3.00 -28.47 10.22
C ASN A 22 -4.20 -27.87 10.97
N ASN A 23 -4.36 -26.55 10.96
CA ASN A 23 -5.34 -25.84 11.79
C ASN A 23 -6.13 -24.77 11.03
N LEU A 24 -6.34 -24.94 9.73
CA LEU A 24 -6.90 -23.91 8.85
C LEU A 24 -8.22 -23.31 9.39
N ASN A 25 -9.17 -24.16 9.78
CA ASN A 25 -10.47 -23.70 10.27
C ASN A 25 -10.36 -22.89 11.57
N THR A 26 -9.45 -23.27 12.46
CA THR A 26 -9.19 -22.56 13.70
C THR A 26 -8.59 -21.18 13.42
N PHE A 27 -7.65 -21.11 12.48
CA PHE A 27 -7.00 -19.85 12.12
C PHE A 27 -7.92 -18.90 11.36
N ILE A 28 -8.75 -19.39 10.43
CA ILE A 28 -9.75 -18.57 9.72
C ILE A 28 -10.75 -17.96 10.70
N ASN A 29 -11.21 -18.73 11.66
CA ASN A 29 -12.16 -18.24 12.66
C ASN A 29 -11.53 -17.25 13.65
N ARG A 30 -10.26 -17.44 14.00
CA ARG A 30 -9.52 -16.58 14.95
C ARG A 30 -8.96 -15.33 14.28
N HIS A 31 -8.45 -15.46 13.07
CA HIS A 31 -7.77 -14.39 12.34
C HIS A 31 -8.54 -14.05 11.08
N LYS A 32 -9.29 -12.96 11.11
CA LYS A 32 -10.02 -12.46 9.95
C LYS A 32 -9.11 -11.93 8.83
N LEU A 33 -7.84 -11.67 9.15
CA LEU A 33 -6.85 -11.10 8.24
C LEU A 33 -5.51 -11.83 8.41
N GLU A 34 -4.86 -12.12 7.30
CA GLU A 34 -3.52 -12.75 7.26
C GLU A 34 -2.48 -11.96 8.07
N GLN A 35 -2.63 -10.64 8.13
CA GLN A 35 -1.73 -9.76 8.88
C GLN A 35 -1.72 -10.05 10.38
N VAL A 36 -2.85 -10.45 10.93
CA VAL A 36 -2.96 -10.81 12.36
C VAL A 36 -2.27 -12.14 12.62
N TYR A 37 -2.44 -13.09 11.71
CA TYR A 37 -1.74 -14.38 11.76
C TYR A 37 -0.22 -14.23 11.72
N VAL A 38 0.28 -13.46 10.74
CA VAL A 38 1.72 -13.15 10.62
C VAL A 38 2.25 -12.53 11.90
N GLN A 39 1.51 -11.58 12.45
CA GLN A 39 1.93 -10.85 13.66
C GLN A 39 1.96 -11.74 14.91
N GLU A 40 1.10 -12.76 14.99
CA GLU A 40 1.09 -13.72 16.11
C GLU A 40 2.23 -14.72 16.03
N ILE A 41 2.58 -15.18 14.83
CA ILE A 41 3.57 -16.24 14.65
C ILE A 41 4.99 -15.70 14.51
N CYS A 42 5.16 -14.54 13.89
CA CYS A 42 6.48 -13.97 13.70
C CYS A 42 6.97 -13.26 14.96
N GLU A 43 7.99 -13.82 15.57
CA GLU A 43 8.75 -13.14 16.62
C GLU A 43 9.66 -12.08 16.01
N ASN A 44 9.93 -11.02 16.77
CA ASN A 44 10.89 -9.96 16.39
C ASN A 44 10.61 -9.29 15.03
N ILE A 45 9.37 -8.85 14.83
CA ILE A 45 9.02 -8.09 13.63
C ILE A 45 9.67 -6.72 13.68
N GLU A 46 10.54 -6.46 12.72
CA GLU A 46 11.10 -5.14 12.48
C GLU A 46 10.29 -4.40 11.42
N PHE A 47 10.18 -3.09 11.57
CA PHE A 47 9.48 -2.25 10.61
C PHE A 47 10.46 -1.52 9.71
N TRP A 48 10.12 -1.39 8.44
CA TRP A 48 10.84 -0.54 7.52
C TRP A 48 10.94 0.89 8.05
N PRO A 49 12.02 1.60 7.78
CA PRO A 49 12.11 3.03 8.09
C PRO A 49 10.89 3.78 7.55
N LYS A 50 10.30 4.65 8.36
CA LYS A 50 9.07 5.39 8.01
C LYS A 50 9.18 6.19 6.72
N SER A 51 10.40 6.64 6.38
CA SER A 51 10.68 7.37 5.13
C SER A 51 10.72 6.47 3.89
N TRP A 52 10.94 5.16 4.05
CA TRP A 52 11.05 4.23 2.93
C TRP A 52 9.69 3.74 2.45
N VAL A 53 8.79 3.45 3.37
CA VAL A 53 7.45 2.93 3.07
C VAL A 53 6.42 3.91 3.58
N ILE A 54 5.79 4.62 2.66
CA ILE A 54 4.79 5.64 2.98
C ILE A 54 3.41 5.23 2.49
N SER A 55 2.37 5.73 3.14
CA SER A 55 1.00 5.53 2.70
C SER A 55 0.57 6.68 1.80
N TYR A 56 0.05 6.37 0.61
CA TYR A 56 -0.53 7.39 -0.26
C TYR A 56 -1.55 8.24 0.49
N LYS A 57 -2.53 7.62 1.12
CA LYS A 57 -3.62 8.33 1.80
C LYS A 57 -3.20 9.16 3.00
N ARG A 58 -2.18 8.72 3.73
CA ARG A 58 -1.76 9.38 4.99
C ARG A 58 -0.66 10.41 4.77
N THR A 59 0.14 10.24 3.71
CA THR A 59 1.36 11.04 3.53
C THR A 59 1.29 11.94 2.30
N LEU A 60 0.73 11.46 1.19
CA LEU A 60 0.76 12.18 -0.08
C LEU A 60 -0.54 12.85 -0.43
N ARG A 61 -1.68 12.26 -0.08
CA ARG A 61 -2.99 12.82 -0.40
C ARG A 61 -3.20 14.15 0.32
N GLN A 62 -3.75 15.11 -0.39
CA GLN A 62 -4.12 16.41 0.20
C GLN A 62 -5.29 16.24 1.17
N PRO A 63 -5.41 17.13 2.18
CA PRO A 63 -6.61 17.23 3.00
C PRO A 63 -7.87 17.50 2.17
N ILE A 64 -9.02 17.12 2.72
CA ILE A 64 -10.34 17.36 2.12
C ILE A 64 -10.47 18.84 1.74
N GLY A 65 -10.95 19.11 0.53
CA GLY A 65 -11.11 20.46 -0.03
C GLY A 65 -9.85 20.98 -0.71
N LYS A 66 -8.65 20.72 -0.18
CA LYS A 66 -7.39 21.07 -0.88
C LYS A 66 -7.13 20.18 -2.08
N ASP A 67 -7.58 18.95 -2.05
CA ASP A 67 -7.47 17.97 -3.14
C ASP A 67 -8.30 18.34 -4.39
N LEU A 68 -9.21 19.31 -4.28
CA LEU A 68 -9.90 19.90 -5.43
C LEU A 68 -8.97 20.79 -6.28
N ILE A 69 -8.00 21.42 -5.64
CA ILE A 69 -7.15 22.45 -6.28
C ILE A 69 -5.71 21.93 -6.46
N PHE A 70 -5.19 21.24 -5.47
CA PHE A 70 -3.81 20.80 -5.44
C PHE A 70 -3.68 19.28 -5.70
N PRO A 71 -2.71 18.88 -6.52
CA PRO A 71 -2.38 17.46 -6.67
C PRO A 71 -1.80 16.91 -5.37
N PRO A 72 -1.77 15.56 -5.21
CA PRO A 72 -1.06 14.93 -4.12
C PRO A 72 0.42 15.33 -4.08
N ASN A 73 0.97 15.38 -2.89
CA ASN A 73 2.38 15.69 -2.70
C ASN A 73 3.28 14.69 -3.44
N THR A 74 4.43 15.16 -3.88
CA THR A 74 5.46 14.29 -4.47
C THR A 74 6.13 13.47 -3.37
N PRO A 75 6.39 12.17 -3.60
CA PRO A 75 7.16 11.36 -2.67
C PRO A 75 8.54 11.95 -2.41
N GLY A 76 9.01 11.88 -1.17
CA GLY A 76 10.35 12.32 -0.82
C GLY A 76 11.44 11.42 -1.42
N PRO A 77 12.70 11.90 -1.48
CA PRO A 77 13.81 11.17 -2.15
C PRO A 77 14.17 9.84 -1.47
N LEU A 78 13.86 9.68 -0.21
CA LEU A 78 14.09 8.42 0.52
C LEU A 78 12.97 7.40 0.34
N THR A 79 11.86 7.77 -0.28
CA THR A 79 10.73 6.87 -0.48
C THR A 79 11.10 5.76 -1.47
N LYS A 80 10.93 4.52 -1.04
CA LYS A 80 11.18 3.32 -1.84
C LYS A 80 9.88 2.68 -2.29
N VAL A 81 8.83 2.80 -1.46
CA VAL A 81 7.54 2.18 -1.71
C VAL A 81 6.41 3.09 -1.27
N ILE A 82 5.37 3.15 -2.09
CA ILE A 82 4.11 3.82 -1.77
C ILE A 82 3.02 2.76 -1.61
N ALA A 83 2.51 2.61 -0.40
CA ALA A 83 1.43 1.68 -0.10
C ALA A 83 0.07 2.31 -0.40
N PHE A 84 -0.72 1.61 -1.21
CA PHE A 84 -2.11 1.96 -1.53
C PHE A 84 -3.06 1.05 -0.74
N HIS A 85 -4.00 1.66 -0.04
CA HIS A 85 -5.01 0.96 0.75
C HIS A 85 -6.39 1.17 0.12
N GLY A 86 -6.76 0.30 -0.80
CA GLY A 86 -7.99 0.43 -1.59
C GLY A 86 -7.90 1.56 -2.62
N ASN A 87 -8.98 2.30 -2.83
CA ASN A 87 -8.99 3.41 -3.79
C ASN A 87 -8.36 4.69 -3.19
N PRO A 88 -7.65 5.51 -4.00
CA PRO A 88 -7.27 5.22 -5.38
C PRO A 88 -6.20 4.11 -5.44
N ARG A 89 -6.17 3.37 -6.54
CA ARG A 89 -5.08 2.47 -6.90
C ARG A 89 -4.01 3.22 -7.70
N PRO A 90 -2.80 2.69 -7.88
CA PRO A 90 -1.77 3.35 -8.70
C PRO A 90 -2.28 3.76 -10.08
N ILE A 91 -3.01 2.89 -10.76
CA ILE A 91 -3.56 3.15 -12.10
C ILE A 91 -4.55 4.32 -12.12
N ASP A 92 -5.30 4.53 -11.04
CA ASP A 92 -6.27 5.61 -10.95
C ASP A 92 -5.58 6.99 -10.88
N LEU A 93 -4.33 7.04 -10.41
CA LEU A 93 -3.51 8.27 -10.40
C LEU A 93 -2.96 8.63 -11.79
N ILE A 94 -2.76 7.62 -12.63
CA ILE A 94 -2.12 7.74 -13.94
C ILE A 94 -3.14 8.12 -15.00
N ASN A 95 -4.35 7.56 -14.93
CA ASN A 95 -5.39 7.75 -15.92
C ASN A 95 -5.94 9.19 -15.94
N LYS A 96 -6.18 9.69 -17.16
CA LYS A 96 -6.83 10.97 -17.42
C LYS A 96 -8.35 10.78 -17.47
N GLY A 97 -9.01 10.53 -16.39
CA GLY A 97 -10.47 10.41 -16.38
C GLY A 97 -11.07 11.25 -15.27
N PHE A 98 -12.29 11.71 -15.47
CA PHE A 98 -12.98 12.59 -14.55
C PHE A 98 -13.66 11.85 -13.40
N TYR A 99 -13.78 10.51 -13.46
CA TYR A 99 -14.60 9.76 -12.53
C TYR A 99 -13.80 8.91 -11.55
N ASN A 100 -14.09 9.10 -10.25
CA ASN A 100 -13.77 8.21 -9.13
C ASN A 100 -12.30 7.86 -8.91
N ARG A 101 -11.43 8.84 -8.96
CA ARG A 101 -10.01 8.63 -8.66
C ARG A 101 -9.72 8.49 -7.16
N ASP A 102 -10.59 9.02 -6.34
CA ASP A 102 -10.49 8.86 -4.88
C ASP A 102 -11.89 8.59 -4.28
N ARG A 103 -11.91 8.18 -3.03
CA ARG A 103 -13.15 7.89 -2.32
C ARG A 103 -13.69 9.18 -1.68
N PHE A 104 -14.99 9.48 -1.91
CA PHE A 104 -15.66 10.56 -1.20
C PHE A 104 -15.29 10.56 0.30
N PRO A 105 -15.01 11.72 0.91
CA PRO A 105 -15.15 13.09 0.40
C PRO A 105 -13.92 13.65 -0.32
N HIS A 106 -12.98 12.82 -0.74
CA HIS A 106 -11.80 13.23 -1.50
C HIS A 106 -12.07 13.19 -3.00
N PHE A 107 -11.62 14.24 -3.70
CA PHE A 107 -11.78 14.36 -5.15
C PHE A 107 -10.43 14.62 -5.79
N LEU A 108 -9.89 13.66 -6.48
CA LEU A 108 -8.68 13.84 -7.26
C LEU A 108 -9.05 14.25 -8.69
N LEU A 109 -9.12 15.53 -8.97
CA LEU A 109 -9.57 16.05 -10.28
C LEU A 109 -8.47 16.05 -11.36
N LYS A 110 -7.20 15.99 -10.98
CA LYS A 110 -6.07 16.07 -11.92
C LYS A 110 -5.23 14.81 -11.88
N SER A 111 -4.64 14.47 -13.03
CA SER A 111 -3.63 13.39 -13.07
C SER A 111 -2.44 13.78 -12.21
N VAL A 112 -1.84 12.79 -11.58
CA VAL A 112 -0.69 12.97 -10.71
C VAL A 112 0.58 12.87 -11.53
N GLY A 113 1.23 14.02 -11.81
CA GLY A 113 2.38 14.11 -12.71
C GLY A 113 3.49 13.13 -12.40
N TRP A 114 3.95 13.08 -11.14
CA TRP A 114 5.01 12.18 -10.71
C TRP A 114 4.67 10.68 -10.91
N ALA A 115 3.40 10.30 -10.73
CA ALA A 115 2.97 8.92 -10.92
C ALA A 115 2.96 8.54 -12.40
N ARG A 116 2.53 9.44 -13.26
CA ARG A 116 2.55 9.26 -14.73
C ARG A 116 3.96 9.17 -15.27
N GLU A 117 4.83 10.07 -14.83
CA GLU A 117 6.24 10.09 -15.21
C GLU A 117 6.95 8.80 -14.79
N TYR A 118 6.76 8.40 -13.53
CA TYR A 118 7.29 7.13 -13.05
C TYR A 118 6.80 5.94 -13.88
N TRP A 119 5.51 5.88 -14.20
CA TRP A 119 4.92 4.82 -15.01
C TRP A 119 5.52 4.78 -16.41
N ALA A 120 5.58 5.91 -17.10
CA ALA A 120 6.15 6.02 -18.43
C ALA A 120 7.64 5.63 -18.47
N ASN A 121 8.43 6.11 -17.51
CA ASN A 121 9.86 5.84 -17.43
C ASN A 121 10.20 4.37 -17.10
N ASN A 122 9.22 3.62 -16.60
CA ASN A 122 9.38 2.19 -16.28
C ASN A 122 8.59 1.26 -17.22
N GLY A 123 8.36 1.68 -18.45
CA GLY A 123 7.78 0.86 -19.51
C GLY A 123 6.26 0.77 -19.52
N GLY A 124 5.58 1.60 -18.77
CA GLY A 124 4.12 1.68 -18.77
C GLY A 124 3.58 2.48 -19.96
N ASN A 125 2.53 1.99 -20.61
CA ASN A 125 1.78 2.72 -21.63
C ASN A 125 0.78 3.69 -20.97
N LEU A 126 0.67 4.90 -21.51
CA LEU A 126 -0.22 5.98 -21.03
C LEU A 126 -1.44 6.12 -21.92
#